data_577843a1f399472b436432abb8b32086
#
_entry.id   577843a1f399472b436432abb8b32086
#
_cell.length_a   1.000
_cell.length_b   1.000
_cell.length_c   1.000
_cell.angle_alpha   90.00
_cell.angle_beta   90.00
_cell.angle_gamma   90.00
#
_symmetry.space_group_name_H-M   'P 1'
#
loop_
_entity.id
_entity.type
_entity.pdbx_description
1 polymer ?
#
loop_
_entity_poly.entity_id
_entity_poly.type
_entity_poly.pdbx_seq_one_letter_code
_entity_poly.pdbx_strand_id
1 'polypeptide(L)'
;MWQVGAEIYQPTETISVSRNGADVRVPTTPFVLFQTYTVRDVTAFREWLDSIPFGASLSRPMGGRTRLESPVAVENVRDPFQIREDTYVVHVTWRGLTGVWREVNPRQIVLRSLPAWDAQAIFPSDGIRLSVLNPLVRLKITCGVSGSWIMWEGPVNGSRPHLLIDTGTLRARRGVEWFPHTGVDVSDGLTVCPDGFTLCPGKDGKFNLNVDGSQPTDNPHKVEIRAAY
;
A
#
# COMPACT_ATOMS: atom_id res chain seq x y z
N MET A 1 14.17 5.15 11.05
CA MET A 1 14.19 4.10 12.08
C MET A 1 13.29 2.99 11.59
N TRP A 2 13.71 1.73 11.65
CA TRP A 2 12.94 0.55 11.31
C TRP A 2 11.93 0.26 12.41
N GLN A 3 10.77 -0.31 12.07
CA GLN A 3 9.70 -0.54 13.05
C GLN A 3 8.88 -1.77 12.67
N VAL A 4 8.65 -2.67 13.63
CA VAL A 4 7.78 -3.84 13.49
C VAL A 4 6.74 -3.81 14.59
N GLY A 5 5.47 -3.77 14.20
CA GLY A 5 4.35 -3.75 15.15
C GLY A 5 4.41 -2.57 16.13
N ALA A 6 3.92 -2.79 17.36
CA ALA A 6 4.08 -1.87 18.48
C ALA A 6 5.52 -2.02 19.03
N GLU A 7 6.34 -1.03 18.77
CA GLU A 7 7.77 -1.06 18.88
C GLU A 7 8.28 -1.08 20.31
N ILE A 8 9.01 -2.13 20.67
CA ILE A 8 9.74 -2.21 21.95
C ILE A 8 11.26 -2.24 21.71
N TYR A 9 11.73 -2.86 20.61
CA TYR A 9 13.14 -3.02 20.32
C TYR A 9 13.54 -2.41 18.99
N GLN A 10 14.72 -1.75 18.96
CA GLN A 10 15.29 -1.15 17.77
C GLN A 10 16.52 -1.93 17.32
N PRO A 11 16.64 -2.25 16.02
CA PRO A 11 17.88 -2.85 15.52
C PRO A 11 19.03 -1.83 15.55
N THR A 12 20.19 -2.29 15.95
CA THR A 12 21.43 -1.52 15.90
C THR A 12 22.04 -1.52 14.50
N GLU A 13 21.77 -2.56 13.73
CA GLU A 13 22.20 -2.68 12.34
C GLU A 13 21.12 -3.34 11.49
N THR A 14 21.04 -2.97 10.22
CA THR A 14 20.12 -3.57 9.25
C THR A 14 20.79 -3.73 7.89
N ILE A 15 20.83 -4.97 7.40
CA ILE A 15 21.31 -5.31 6.06
C ILE A 15 20.13 -5.86 5.25
N SER A 16 19.78 -5.20 4.15
CA SER A 16 18.77 -5.67 3.22
C SER A 16 19.42 -6.38 2.05
N VAL A 17 19.04 -7.62 1.83
CA VAL A 17 19.43 -8.36 0.63
C VAL A 17 18.21 -8.47 -0.28
N SER A 18 18.16 -7.60 -1.29
CA SER A 18 17.25 -7.81 -2.41
C SER A 18 17.88 -8.89 -3.32
N ARG A 19 17.15 -9.95 -3.62
CA ARG A 19 17.56 -10.86 -4.68
C ARG A 19 17.44 -10.12 -6.01
N ASN A 20 18.59 -9.82 -6.61
CA ASN A 20 18.72 -9.08 -7.86
C ASN A 20 17.95 -9.75 -9.00
N GLY A 21 17.32 -8.95 -9.85
CA GLY A 21 16.86 -9.34 -11.18
C GLY A 21 15.39 -9.71 -11.30
N ALA A 22 14.59 -9.54 -10.26
CA ALA A 22 13.14 -9.63 -10.41
C ALA A 22 12.66 -8.51 -11.35
N ASP A 23 11.93 -8.87 -12.39
CA ASP A 23 11.21 -7.92 -13.21
C ASP A 23 10.31 -7.11 -12.28
N VAL A 24 10.56 -5.82 -12.21
CA VAL A 24 9.89 -4.87 -11.31
C VAL A 24 8.37 -4.87 -11.52
N ARG A 25 7.90 -5.45 -12.62
CA ARG A 25 6.48 -5.57 -12.99
C ARG A 25 5.73 -6.69 -12.28
N VAL A 26 6.45 -7.66 -11.69
CA VAL A 26 5.83 -8.77 -10.94
C VAL A 26 6.63 -8.97 -9.65
N PRO A 27 6.28 -8.29 -8.56
CA PRO A 27 7.00 -8.41 -7.29
C PRO A 27 6.66 -9.73 -6.60
N THR A 28 7.18 -10.84 -7.12
CA THR A 28 6.94 -12.19 -6.60
C THR A 28 8.09 -12.70 -5.72
N THR A 29 9.23 -12.00 -5.70
CA THR A 29 10.40 -12.48 -4.95
C THR A 29 10.46 -11.80 -3.58
N PRO A 30 10.22 -12.54 -2.50
CA PRO A 30 10.35 -12.02 -1.16
C PRO A 30 11.79 -11.52 -0.91
N PHE A 31 11.93 -10.38 -0.25
CA PHE A 31 13.23 -9.92 0.22
C PHE A 31 13.60 -10.61 1.54
N VAL A 32 14.88 -10.65 1.84
CA VAL A 32 15.40 -11.06 3.15
C VAL A 32 16.09 -9.88 3.81
N LEU A 33 15.78 -9.66 5.07
CA LEU A 33 16.34 -8.59 5.87
C LEU A 33 17.03 -9.18 7.10
N PHE A 34 18.29 -8.83 7.28
CA PHE A 34 19.06 -9.21 8.47
C PHE A 34 19.12 -8.00 9.41
N GLN A 35 18.67 -8.20 10.65
CA GLN A 35 18.74 -7.18 11.69
C GLN A 35 19.52 -7.69 12.90
N THR A 36 20.37 -6.82 13.42
CA THR A 36 21.14 -7.05 14.64
C THR A 36 20.53 -6.23 15.75
N TYR A 37 20.24 -6.85 16.87
CA TYR A 37 19.72 -6.23 18.07
C TYR A 37 20.72 -6.35 19.21
N THR A 38 20.86 -5.28 19.99
CA THR A 38 21.62 -5.30 21.24
C THR A 38 20.61 -5.24 22.37
N VAL A 39 20.55 -6.28 23.18
CA VAL A 39 19.56 -6.46 24.24
C VAL A 39 20.20 -6.79 25.57
N ARG A 40 19.54 -6.44 26.68
CA ARG A 40 19.94 -6.83 28.03
C ARG A 40 19.18 -8.05 28.53
N ASP A 41 17.91 -8.14 28.19
CA ASP A 41 17.05 -9.26 28.52
C ASP A 41 16.70 -10.06 27.26
N VAL A 42 17.35 -11.20 27.10
CA VAL A 42 17.14 -12.11 25.97
C VAL A 42 15.76 -12.77 26.03
N THR A 43 15.26 -13.05 27.24
CA THR A 43 13.96 -13.71 27.41
C THR A 43 12.84 -12.78 26.99
N ALA A 44 12.83 -11.56 27.51
CA ALA A 44 11.85 -10.55 27.11
C ALA A 44 11.94 -10.22 25.61
N PHE A 45 13.12 -10.23 25.02
CA PHE A 45 13.31 -10.04 23.57
C PHE A 45 12.69 -11.18 22.76
N ARG A 46 12.87 -12.44 23.18
CA ARG A 46 12.24 -13.60 22.53
C ARG A 46 10.71 -13.57 22.65
N GLU A 47 10.17 -13.27 23.82
CA GLU A 47 8.74 -13.09 24.03
C GLU A 47 8.15 -12.01 23.11
N TRP A 48 8.87 -10.90 22.93
CA TRP A 48 8.48 -9.87 21.97
C TRP A 48 8.48 -10.41 20.53
N LEU A 49 9.51 -11.13 20.09
CA LEU A 49 9.57 -11.73 18.76
C LEU A 49 8.41 -12.71 18.53
N ASP A 50 8.11 -13.55 19.53
CA ASP A 50 7.04 -14.55 19.47
C ASP A 50 5.65 -13.89 19.45
N SER A 51 5.53 -12.67 19.99
CA SER A 51 4.30 -11.89 19.95
C SER A 51 4.02 -11.25 18.60
N ILE A 52 5.00 -11.23 17.68
CA ILE A 52 4.84 -10.61 16.36
C ILE A 52 4.07 -11.55 15.44
N PRO A 53 2.86 -11.17 14.98
CA PRO A 53 2.06 -12.04 14.14
C PRO A 53 2.68 -12.20 12.75
N PHE A 54 2.43 -13.35 12.13
CA PHE A 54 2.76 -13.56 10.72
C PHE A 54 2.09 -12.48 9.85
N GLY A 55 2.86 -11.84 8.99
CA GLY A 55 2.38 -10.73 8.16
C GLY A 55 2.35 -9.38 8.87
N ALA A 56 2.99 -9.26 10.04
CA ALA A 56 3.18 -7.96 10.68
C ALA A 56 3.85 -6.97 9.73
N SER A 57 3.45 -5.70 9.81
CA SER A 57 4.04 -4.66 8.98
C SER A 57 5.41 -4.25 9.51
N LEU A 58 6.44 -4.43 8.69
CA LEU A 58 7.76 -3.85 8.93
C LEU A 58 7.84 -2.51 8.19
N SER A 59 8.12 -1.43 8.89
CA SER A 59 8.25 -0.11 8.28
C SER A 59 9.68 0.42 8.32
N ARG A 60 10.06 1.20 7.28
CA ARG A 60 11.35 1.88 7.17
C ARG A 60 11.18 3.32 6.70
N PRO A 61 12.11 4.23 7.04
CA PRO A 61 12.13 5.56 6.45
C PRO A 61 12.57 5.49 4.97
N MET A 62 11.98 6.31 4.12
CA MET A 62 12.40 6.49 2.72
C MET A 62 13.12 7.82 2.49
N GLY A 63 12.96 8.78 3.40
CA GLY A 63 13.46 10.14 3.28
C GLY A 63 12.37 11.15 3.63
N GLY A 64 12.74 12.31 4.14
CA GLY A 64 11.78 13.29 4.62
C GLY A 64 10.81 12.70 5.65
N ARG A 65 9.50 12.84 5.40
CA ARG A 65 8.44 12.30 6.27
C ARG A 65 7.83 10.99 5.75
N THR A 66 8.30 10.48 4.62
CA THR A 66 7.75 9.28 4.00
C THR A 66 8.29 8.04 4.68
N ARG A 67 7.40 7.13 5.02
CA ARG A 67 7.72 5.78 5.51
C ARG A 67 7.15 4.76 4.56
N LEU A 68 7.90 3.68 4.38
CA LEU A 68 7.47 2.51 3.61
C LEU A 68 7.19 1.37 4.57
N GLU A 69 6.22 0.52 4.22
CA GLU A 69 5.89 -0.71 4.94
C GLU A 69 5.82 -1.91 4.01
N SER A 70 6.14 -3.08 4.55
CA SER A 70 5.96 -4.35 3.88
C SER A 70 5.60 -5.43 4.89
N PRO A 71 4.71 -6.38 4.55
CA PRO A 71 4.39 -7.49 5.43
C PRO A 71 5.58 -8.45 5.52
N VAL A 72 5.92 -8.86 6.75
CA VAL A 72 7.05 -9.74 7.03
C VAL A 72 6.68 -10.90 7.95
N ALA A 73 7.56 -11.89 8.00
CA ALA A 73 7.57 -12.92 9.02
C ALA A 73 8.99 -13.09 9.57
N VAL A 74 9.10 -13.46 10.82
CA VAL A 74 10.36 -13.93 11.39
C VAL A 74 10.72 -15.24 10.72
N GLU A 75 11.88 -15.32 10.08
CA GLU A 75 12.36 -16.52 9.41
C GLU A 75 13.34 -17.30 10.28
N ASN A 76 14.25 -16.60 10.94
CA ASN A 76 15.25 -17.20 11.79
C ASN A 76 15.71 -16.23 12.89
N VAL A 77 16.00 -16.78 14.06
CA VAL A 77 16.62 -16.08 15.17
C VAL A 77 17.86 -16.87 15.56
N ARG A 78 19.04 -16.26 15.41
CA ARG A 78 20.30 -16.91 15.84
C ARG A 78 20.42 -16.85 17.36
N ASP A 79 21.13 -17.83 17.91
CA ASP A 79 21.43 -17.83 19.33
C ASP A 79 22.13 -16.54 19.75
N PRO A 80 21.70 -15.95 20.87
CA PRO A 80 22.28 -14.74 21.39
C PRO A 80 23.72 -14.98 21.81
N PHE A 81 24.58 -14.04 21.50
CA PHE A 81 25.96 -14.10 21.99
C PHE A 81 26.23 -12.91 22.92
N GLN A 82 26.85 -13.19 24.05
CA GLN A 82 27.18 -12.20 25.08
C GLN A 82 28.39 -11.37 24.68
N ILE A 83 28.26 -10.04 24.70
CA ILE A 83 29.36 -9.11 24.43
C ILE A 83 29.90 -8.42 25.68
N ARG A 84 29.06 -8.32 26.72
CA ARG A 84 29.36 -7.79 28.06
C ARG A 84 28.48 -8.49 29.08
N GLU A 85 28.75 -8.27 30.38
CA GLU A 85 28.07 -8.92 31.50
C GLU A 85 26.54 -8.97 31.36
N ASP A 86 25.89 -7.85 30.93
CA ASP A 86 24.44 -7.76 30.78
C ASP A 86 24.02 -7.40 29.35
N THR A 87 24.85 -7.70 28.35
CA THR A 87 24.58 -7.24 27.01
C THR A 87 24.80 -8.35 25.99
N TYR A 88 23.76 -8.63 25.24
CA TYR A 88 23.73 -9.68 24.23
C TYR A 88 23.45 -9.10 22.86
N VAL A 89 24.02 -9.74 21.84
CA VAL A 89 23.69 -9.48 20.43
C VAL A 89 22.81 -10.62 19.91
N VAL A 90 21.71 -10.28 19.29
CA VAL A 90 20.80 -11.22 18.66
C VAL A 90 20.63 -10.85 17.19
N HIS A 91 20.79 -11.82 16.30
CA HIS A 91 20.56 -11.64 14.88
C HIS A 91 19.20 -12.23 14.50
N VAL A 92 18.35 -11.40 13.89
CA VAL A 92 17.04 -11.79 13.42
C VAL A 92 17.00 -11.69 11.91
N THR A 93 16.53 -12.74 11.26
CA THR A 93 16.27 -12.77 9.83
C THR A 93 14.77 -12.62 9.60
N TRP A 94 14.40 -11.60 8.85
CA TRP A 94 13.04 -11.37 8.41
C TRP A 94 12.86 -11.76 6.95
N ARG A 95 11.79 -12.43 6.64
CA ARG A 95 11.36 -12.69 5.27
C ARG A 95 10.21 -11.76 4.93
N GLY A 96 10.38 -10.94 3.89
CA GLY A 96 9.27 -10.21 3.30
C GLY A 96 8.28 -11.18 2.64
N LEU A 97 7.00 -11.00 2.91
CA LEU A 97 5.95 -11.85 2.32
C LEU A 97 5.57 -11.39 0.92
N THR A 98 5.92 -10.15 0.59
CA THR A 98 5.81 -9.58 -0.75
C THR A 98 7.15 -8.96 -1.13
N GLY A 99 7.43 -8.82 -2.42
CA GLY A 99 8.62 -8.09 -2.91
C GLY A 99 8.46 -6.57 -2.90
N VAL A 100 7.38 -6.06 -2.33
CA VAL A 100 6.94 -4.67 -2.50
C VAL A 100 6.95 -3.92 -1.19
N TRP A 101 7.53 -2.72 -1.21
CA TRP A 101 7.44 -1.72 -0.16
C TRP A 101 6.42 -0.66 -0.52
N ARG A 102 5.49 -0.36 0.38
CA ARG A 102 4.39 0.60 0.18
C ARG A 102 4.52 1.79 1.11
N GLU A 103 4.04 2.93 0.67
CA GLU A 103 3.90 4.07 1.59
C GLU A 103 2.91 3.74 2.71
N VAL A 104 3.31 4.05 3.96
CA VAL A 104 2.43 3.85 5.13
C VAL A 104 1.20 4.73 5.03
N ASN A 105 1.38 5.99 4.64
CA ASN A 105 0.29 6.93 4.49
C ASN A 105 -0.11 7.09 3.03
N PRO A 106 -1.39 6.90 2.69
CA PRO A 106 -1.86 7.16 1.35
C PRO A 106 -1.74 8.65 1.02
N ARG A 107 -1.41 8.94 -0.22
CA ARG A 107 -1.46 10.31 -0.75
C ARG A 107 -2.84 10.58 -1.31
N GLN A 108 -3.36 11.77 -1.00
CA GLN A 108 -4.60 12.26 -1.62
C GLN A 108 -4.24 13.22 -2.74
N ILE A 109 -4.82 12.99 -3.90
CA ILE A 109 -4.54 13.74 -5.11
C ILE A 109 -5.87 14.16 -5.74
N VAL A 110 -5.90 15.36 -6.31
CA VAL A 110 -7.01 15.84 -7.12
C VAL A 110 -6.76 15.43 -8.58
N LEU A 111 -7.71 14.75 -9.21
CA LEU A 111 -7.53 14.14 -10.54
C LEU A 111 -7.15 15.10 -11.68
N ARG A 112 -7.37 16.42 -11.51
CA ARG A 112 -6.98 17.43 -12.51
C ARG A 112 -5.47 17.59 -12.66
N SER A 113 -4.69 17.11 -11.70
CA SER A 113 -3.23 17.24 -11.67
C SER A 113 -2.59 16.08 -10.94
N LEU A 114 -2.56 14.90 -11.56
CA LEU A 114 -1.75 13.81 -11.03
C LEU A 114 -0.29 14.23 -11.12
N PRO A 115 0.44 14.30 -9.97
CA PRO A 115 1.85 14.63 -10.01
C PRO A 115 2.60 13.56 -10.78
N ALA A 116 3.70 13.97 -11.40
CA ALA A 116 4.68 13.02 -11.89
C ALA A 116 5.18 12.20 -10.69
N TRP A 117 5.14 10.87 -10.81
CA TRP A 117 5.65 9.98 -9.80
C TRP A 117 6.99 9.43 -10.22
N ASP A 118 7.77 9.02 -9.23
CA ASP A 118 9.01 8.32 -9.47
C ASP A 118 8.74 7.15 -10.42
N ALA A 119 9.47 7.10 -11.53
CA ALA A 119 9.35 6.04 -12.53
C ALA A 119 9.62 4.64 -11.96
N GLN A 120 10.18 4.55 -10.76
CA GLN A 120 10.39 3.31 -10.02
C GLN A 120 9.17 2.89 -9.19
N ALA A 121 8.19 3.76 -8.99
CA ALA A 121 6.99 3.39 -8.24
C ALA A 121 6.15 2.40 -9.06
N ILE A 122 5.94 1.23 -8.48
CA ILE A 122 5.08 0.19 -9.04
C ILE A 122 3.77 0.23 -8.27
N PHE A 123 2.66 0.19 -9.01
CA PHE A 123 1.35 0.04 -8.41
C PHE A 123 0.96 -1.43 -8.44
N PRO A 124 1.11 -2.14 -7.32
CA PRO A 124 0.59 -3.48 -7.22
C PRO A 124 -0.93 -3.46 -7.10
N SER A 125 -1.50 -4.63 -7.06
CA SER A 125 -2.91 -4.96 -6.97
C SER A 125 -3.75 -4.29 -5.88
N ASP A 126 -3.14 -3.48 -5.00
CA ASP A 126 -3.90 -2.71 -3.99
C ASP A 126 -4.77 -1.62 -4.59
N GLY A 127 -4.48 -1.28 -5.84
CA GLY A 127 -5.27 -0.33 -6.59
C GLY A 127 -5.24 1.09 -6.02
N ILE A 128 -6.24 1.84 -6.40
CA ILE A 128 -6.51 3.19 -5.92
C ILE A 128 -7.89 3.24 -5.28
N ARG A 129 -8.09 4.22 -4.42
CA ARG A 129 -9.40 4.61 -3.93
C ARG A 129 -9.79 5.92 -4.59
N LEU A 130 -10.83 5.88 -5.41
CA LEU A 130 -11.38 7.04 -6.07
C LEU A 130 -12.64 7.47 -5.36
N SER A 131 -12.72 8.72 -4.93
CA SER A 131 -13.92 9.32 -4.37
C SER A 131 -14.47 10.41 -5.31
N VAL A 132 -15.74 10.29 -5.65
CA VAL A 132 -16.45 11.16 -6.57
C VAL A 132 -17.64 11.79 -5.86
N LEU A 133 -17.80 13.11 -6.01
CA LEU A 133 -18.94 13.85 -5.48
C LEU A 133 -20.08 13.84 -6.50
N ASN A 134 -21.31 13.70 -6.01
CA ASN A 134 -22.52 13.65 -6.83
C ASN A 134 -22.40 12.67 -8.00
N PRO A 135 -22.22 11.41 -7.68
CA PRO A 135 -22.05 10.43 -8.71
C PRO A 135 -23.31 10.28 -9.54
N LEU A 136 -23.05 10.14 -10.74
CA LEU A 136 -23.91 9.77 -11.81
C LEU A 136 -24.53 8.40 -11.64
N VAL A 137 -25.39 8.09 -12.58
CA VAL A 137 -25.89 6.74 -12.80
C VAL A 137 -24.79 5.79 -13.26
N ARG A 138 -23.75 6.32 -13.92
CA ARG A 138 -22.62 5.56 -14.45
C ARG A 138 -21.33 6.34 -14.31
N LEU A 139 -20.28 5.67 -13.89
CA LEU A 139 -18.90 6.18 -13.80
C LEU A 139 -17.93 5.13 -14.31
N LYS A 140 -17.18 5.43 -15.36
CA LYS A 140 -16.12 4.58 -15.88
C LYS A 140 -14.75 5.25 -15.69
N ILE A 141 -13.81 4.50 -15.15
CA ILE A 141 -12.43 4.92 -14.96
C ILE A 141 -11.56 4.04 -15.85
N THR A 142 -10.74 4.65 -16.69
CA THR A 142 -9.85 3.95 -17.61
C THR A 142 -8.42 4.41 -17.37
N CYS A 143 -7.48 3.49 -17.21
CA CYS A 143 -6.05 3.79 -17.27
C CYS A 143 -5.65 4.01 -18.72
N GLY A 144 -5.22 5.21 -19.07
CA GLY A 144 -4.84 5.55 -20.44
C GLY A 144 -3.59 4.83 -20.95
N VAL A 145 -2.80 4.23 -20.06
CA VAL A 145 -1.56 3.50 -20.41
C VAL A 145 -1.84 2.01 -20.63
N SER A 146 -2.51 1.35 -19.67
CA SER A 146 -2.85 -0.09 -19.78
C SER A 146 -4.12 -0.35 -20.60
N GLY A 147 -5.00 0.64 -20.75
CA GLY A 147 -6.33 0.46 -21.31
C GLY A 147 -7.33 -0.27 -20.38
N SER A 148 -6.86 -0.71 -19.21
CA SER A 148 -7.74 -1.38 -18.23
C SER A 148 -8.77 -0.39 -17.65
N TRP A 149 -9.93 -0.90 -17.29
CA TRP A 149 -11.02 -0.06 -16.80
C TRP A 149 -11.80 -0.72 -15.67
N ILE A 150 -12.43 0.14 -14.87
CA ILE A 150 -13.45 -0.22 -13.89
C ILE A 150 -14.64 0.70 -14.07
N MET A 151 -15.84 0.17 -13.97
CA MET A 151 -17.09 0.90 -14.17
C MET A 151 -18.03 0.61 -13.02
N TRP A 152 -18.71 1.64 -12.57
CA TRP A 152 -19.80 1.52 -11.62
C TRP A 152 -21.07 2.08 -12.24
N GLU A 153 -22.18 1.34 -12.08
CA GLU A 153 -23.53 1.76 -12.46
C GLU A 153 -24.48 1.58 -11.27
N GLY A 154 -25.35 2.55 -11.04
CA GLY A 154 -26.31 2.46 -9.96
C GLY A 154 -27.15 3.73 -9.78
N PRO A 155 -28.16 3.68 -8.89
CA PRO A 155 -29.08 4.79 -8.71
C PRO A 155 -28.38 6.02 -8.11
N VAL A 156 -28.82 7.19 -8.50
CA VAL A 156 -28.44 8.46 -7.86
C VAL A 156 -28.97 8.48 -6.43
N ASN A 157 -28.14 8.90 -5.50
CA ASN A 157 -28.53 9.06 -4.10
C ASN A 157 -28.08 10.41 -3.56
N GLY A 158 -28.99 11.37 -3.52
CA GLY A 158 -28.72 12.75 -3.08
C GLY A 158 -28.35 12.87 -1.59
N SER A 159 -28.82 11.96 -0.74
CA SER A 159 -28.47 11.95 0.70
C SER A 159 -27.09 11.38 1.00
N ARG A 160 -26.47 10.69 0.03
CA ARG A 160 -25.12 10.13 0.12
C ARG A 160 -24.35 10.52 -1.13
N PRO A 161 -23.87 11.76 -1.19
CA PRO A 161 -23.35 12.36 -2.43
C PRO A 161 -21.97 11.83 -2.85
N HIS A 162 -21.25 11.12 -1.98
CA HIS A 162 -19.92 10.59 -2.31
C HIS A 162 -20.00 9.11 -2.68
N LEU A 163 -19.42 8.77 -3.82
CA LEU A 163 -19.17 7.40 -4.24
C LEU A 163 -17.65 7.12 -4.08
N LEU A 164 -17.31 6.14 -3.27
CA LEU A 164 -15.97 5.59 -3.18
C LEU A 164 -15.89 4.32 -4.03
N ILE A 165 -14.91 4.24 -4.91
CA ILE A 165 -14.52 3.01 -5.61
C ILE A 165 -13.12 2.63 -5.14
N ASP A 166 -12.98 1.46 -4.54
CA ASP A 166 -11.71 0.85 -4.15
C ASP A 166 -11.37 -0.23 -5.18
N THR A 167 -10.39 0.03 -6.03
CA THR A 167 -10.01 -0.88 -7.12
C THR A 167 -9.19 -2.06 -6.65
N GLY A 168 -8.59 -2.00 -5.47
CA GLY A 168 -7.81 -3.09 -4.89
C GLY A 168 -8.70 -4.18 -4.28
N THR A 169 -9.76 -3.77 -3.60
CA THR A 169 -10.73 -4.69 -3.00
C THR A 169 -11.93 -4.96 -3.91
N LEU A 170 -12.03 -4.27 -5.04
CA LEU A 170 -13.17 -4.29 -5.97
C LEU A 170 -14.48 -4.02 -5.24
N ARG A 171 -14.49 -2.96 -4.43
CA ARG A 171 -15.67 -2.54 -3.68
C ARG A 171 -16.05 -1.09 -3.99
N ALA A 172 -17.35 -0.85 -3.98
CA ALA A 172 -17.89 0.49 -4.07
C ALA A 172 -18.80 0.80 -2.87
N ARG A 173 -18.69 2.02 -2.35
CA ARG A 173 -19.46 2.47 -1.19
C ARG A 173 -19.99 3.89 -1.40
N ARG A 174 -21.15 4.17 -0.83
CA ARG A 174 -21.71 5.53 -0.81
C ARG A 174 -21.82 6.07 0.61
N GLY A 175 -21.54 7.36 0.77
CA GLY A 175 -21.59 8.03 2.06
C GLY A 175 -21.70 9.55 1.96
N VAL A 176 -21.71 10.18 3.12
CA VAL A 176 -21.77 11.64 3.29
C VAL A 176 -20.40 12.32 3.26
N GLU A 177 -19.34 11.55 3.42
CA GLU A 177 -17.95 12.02 3.52
C GLU A 177 -17.14 11.63 2.30
N TRP A 178 -16.07 12.37 2.05
CA TRP A 178 -15.04 11.91 1.13
C TRP A 178 -14.42 10.60 1.68
N PHE A 179 -14.21 9.62 0.81
CA PHE A 179 -13.74 8.28 1.16
C PHE A 179 -14.59 7.59 2.24
N PRO A 180 -15.89 7.32 1.98
CA PRO A 180 -16.81 6.75 2.96
C PRO A 180 -16.52 5.26 3.22
N HIS A 181 -15.47 4.98 4.01
CA HIS A 181 -15.05 3.60 4.33
C HIS A 181 -16.13 2.79 5.06
N THR A 182 -17.02 3.48 5.80
CA THR A 182 -18.16 2.89 6.52
C THR A 182 -19.50 3.12 5.83
N GLY A 183 -19.47 3.59 4.58
CA GLY A 183 -20.67 3.88 3.79
C GLY A 183 -21.46 2.62 3.41
N VAL A 184 -22.64 2.85 2.80
CA VAL A 184 -23.46 1.76 2.26
C VAL A 184 -22.70 1.08 1.11
N ASP A 185 -22.63 -0.24 1.15
CA ASP A 185 -22.06 -1.05 0.07
C ASP A 185 -22.97 -0.97 -1.16
N VAL A 186 -22.38 -0.64 -2.29
CA VAL A 186 -23.04 -0.55 -3.61
C VAL A 186 -22.19 -1.27 -4.67
N SER A 187 -21.44 -2.28 -4.24
CA SER A 187 -20.50 -3.02 -5.09
C SER A 187 -21.19 -3.84 -6.17
N ASP A 188 -22.47 -4.15 -6.02
CA ASP A 188 -23.27 -4.88 -7.03
C ASP A 188 -23.30 -4.14 -8.39
N GLY A 189 -23.12 -2.82 -8.36
CA GLY A 189 -23.01 -2.00 -9.57
C GLY A 189 -21.63 -1.99 -10.22
N LEU A 190 -20.65 -2.69 -9.68
CA LEU A 190 -19.26 -2.63 -10.11
C LEU A 190 -18.95 -3.68 -11.18
N THR A 191 -18.35 -3.25 -12.27
CA THR A 191 -17.84 -4.12 -13.35
C THR A 191 -16.40 -3.74 -13.64
N VAL A 192 -15.57 -4.74 -13.87
CA VAL A 192 -14.14 -4.59 -14.14
C VAL A 192 -13.82 -5.24 -15.48
N CYS A 193 -12.82 -4.72 -16.21
CA CYS A 193 -12.36 -5.39 -17.42
C CYS A 193 -11.86 -6.80 -17.12
N PRO A 194 -11.94 -7.74 -18.09
CA PRO A 194 -11.64 -9.16 -17.87
C PRO A 194 -10.27 -9.44 -17.27
N ASP A 195 -9.28 -8.63 -17.65
CA ASP A 195 -7.88 -8.76 -17.18
C ASP A 195 -7.60 -8.01 -15.85
N GLY A 196 -8.65 -7.52 -15.20
CA GLY A 196 -8.55 -6.71 -14.00
C GLY A 196 -8.15 -5.25 -14.27
N PHE A 197 -8.31 -4.39 -13.26
CA PHE A 197 -7.89 -3.00 -13.34
C PHE A 197 -6.44 -2.85 -12.91
N THR A 198 -5.60 -2.32 -13.80
CA THR A 198 -4.19 -2.03 -13.53
C THR A 198 -3.90 -0.56 -13.82
N LEU A 199 -3.47 0.15 -12.78
CA LEU A 199 -2.96 1.51 -12.91
C LEU A 199 -1.46 1.46 -13.09
N CYS A 200 -0.95 1.95 -14.23
CA CYS A 200 0.48 2.04 -14.48
C CYS A 200 0.86 3.44 -15.00
N PRO A 201 2.07 3.91 -14.66
CA PRO A 201 2.57 5.17 -15.17
C PRO A 201 2.95 5.05 -16.65
N GLY A 202 2.85 6.15 -17.38
CA GLY A 202 3.42 6.30 -18.70
C GLY A 202 4.95 6.35 -18.69
N LYS A 203 5.56 6.44 -19.87
CA LYS A 203 7.03 6.56 -20.01
C LYS A 203 7.59 7.82 -19.35
N ASP A 204 6.78 8.84 -19.18
CA ASP A 204 7.09 10.10 -18.48
C ASP A 204 6.88 10.02 -16.96
N GLY A 205 6.57 8.85 -16.42
CA GLY A 205 6.28 8.63 -15.00
C GLY A 205 4.93 9.18 -14.56
N LYS A 206 4.08 9.67 -15.47
CA LYS A 206 2.77 10.23 -15.13
C LYS A 206 1.67 9.21 -15.31
N PHE A 207 0.66 9.29 -14.45
CA PHE A 207 -0.56 8.50 -14.58
C PHE A 207 -1.58 9.24 -15.45
N ASN A 208 -2.17 8.53 -16.38
CA ASN A 208 -3.26 9.02 -17.19
C ASN A 208 -4.52 8.24 -16.82
N LEU A 209 -5.43 8.91 -16.12
CA LEU A 209 -6.74 8.37 -15.78
C LEU A 209 -7.82 9.15 -16.52
N ASN A 210 -8.55 8.45 -17.36
CA ASN A 210 -9.74 8.98 -17.99
C ASN A 210 -10.95 8.59 -17.15
N VAL A 211 -11.72 9.58 -16.73
CA VAL A 211 -12.97 9.40 -16.00
C VAL A 211 -14.10 9.81 -16.92
N ASP A 212 -14.88 8.82 -17.34
CA ASP A 212 -16.05 9.01 -18.19
C ASP A 212 -17.32 8.83 -17.37
N GLY A 213 -18.16 9.81 -17.44
CA GLY A 213 -19.42 9.87 -16.74
C GLY A 213 -20.02 11.26 -16.91
N SER A 214 -21.36 11.39 -16.88
CA SER A 214 -22.06 12.65 -17.11
C SER A 214 -21.90 13.67 -15.97
N GLN A 215 -20.69 13.97 -15.53
CA GLN A 215 -20.45 14.92 -14.44
C GLN A 215 -20.35 16.38 -14.91
N PRO A 216 -20.88 17.31 -14.11
CA PRO A 216 -20.47 18.69 -14.23
C PRO A 216 -18.96 18.76 -14.04
N THR A 217 -18.27 19.40 -14.95
CA THR A 217 -16.81 19.50 -15.05
C THR A 217 -16.12 20.18 -13.86
N ASP A 218 -16.91 20.69 -12.90
CA ASP A 218 -16.40 21.57 -11.82
C ASP A 218 -16.16 20.87 -10.48
N ASN A 219 -16.61 19.62 -10.32
CA ASN A 219 -16.39 18.90 -9.08
C ASN A 219 -15.06 18.12 -9.13
N PRO A 220 -14.11 18.40 -8.22
CA PRO A 220 -12.88 17.66 -8.16
C PRO A 220 -13.15 16.22 -7.73
N HIS A 221 -12.50 15.26 -8.40
CA HIS A 221 -12.40 13.91 -7.91
C HIS A 221 -11.18 13.79 -7.00
N LYS A 222 -11.26 13.02 -5.93
CA LYS A 222 -10.13 12.74 -5.05
C LYS A 222 -9.70 11.30 -5.19
N VAL A 223 -8.40 11.11 -5.32
CA VAL A 223 -7.79 9.77 -5.36
C VAL A 223 -6.91 9.59 -4.15
N GLU A 224 -7.08 8.50 -3.45
CA GLU A 224 -6.13 7.99 -2.48
C GLU A 224 -5.29 6.88 -3.12
N ILE A 225 -3.99 6.96 -2.90
CA ILE A 225 -3.06 6.02 -3.49
C ILE A 225 -1.87 5.79 -2.56
N ARG A 226 -1.44 4.55 -2.47
CA ARG A 226 -0.19 4.16 -1.82
C ARG A 226 0.82 3.80 -2.89
N ALA A 227 1.86 4.61 -3.02
CA ALA A 227 2.95 4.26 -3.91
C ALA A 227 3.65 2.99 -3.40
N ALA A 228 4.03 2.14 -4.33
CA ALA A 228 4.77 0.92 -4.06
C ALA A 228 6.08 0.93 -4.85
N TYR A 229 7.14 0.40 -4.23
CA TYR A 229 8.52 0.41 -4.72
C TYR A 229 9.13 -0.97 -4.68
#